data_517992afa28635b12902fd64d04a1a15
#
_entry.id   517992afa28635b12902fd64d04a1a15
#
_cell.length_a   1.000
_cell.length_b   1.000
_cell.length_c   1.000
_cell.angle_alpha   90.00
_cell.angle_beta   90.00
_cell.angle_gamma   90.00
#
_symmetry.space_group_name_H-M   'P 1'
#
loop_
_entity.id
_entity.type
_entity.pdbx_description
1 polymer ?
#
loop_
_entity_poly.entity_id
_entity_poly.type
_entity_poly.pdbx_seq_one_letter_code
_entity_poly.pdbx_strand_id
1 'polypeptide(L)'
;MFNKLVALATVMPVFLYAGDAAIGGNPSALWYIVSGTCVPEQGTQAAQRTCVQVDISQGLDRGFAVLKDNAKAKPFEYLLIPTRRIAGIEDPRLADPSTPNYFEDAWEARRFIGTSLGANPQWDMVALAINSMQDRSQDQFHIHIDCVRADVRTKLKENDQTFGAQWTQLDLPPPNHPYAVFRLVEDSLANTNPFQLVSQRLPGAAGHMGLMTIAVVGATFPNGQNGFYLLASKASSSMDAHGEDLIDPDCHVVGR
;
A
#
# COMPACT_ATOMS: atom_id res chain seq x y z
N MET A 1 22.30 -10.20 -66.92
CA MET A 1 22.02 -9.12 -65.90
C MET A 1 21.09 -9.71 -64.88
N PHE A 2 21.63 -10.11 -63.71
CA PHE A 2 20.82 -10.69 -62.63
C PHE A 2 20.55 -9.59 -61.59
N ASN A 3 19.28 -9.19 -61.44
CA ASN A 3 18.81 -8.27 -60.41
C ASN A 3 18.69 -9.05 -59.10
N LYS A 4 19.53 -8.71 -58.09
CA LYS A 4 19.36 -9.19 -56.72
C LYS A 4 18.35 -8.26 -56.02
N LEU A 5 17.16 -8.78 -55.71
CA LEU A 5 16.24 -8.16 -54.75
C LEU A 5 16.80 -8.38 -53.33
N VAL A 6 17.10 -7.28 -52.63
CA VAL A 6 17.40 -7.29 -51.22
C VAL A 6 16.09 -7.09 -50.47
N ALA A 7 15.62 -8.13 -49.80
CA ALA A 7 14.48 -8.06 -48.91
C ALA A 7 14.94 -7.40 -47.59
N LEU A 8 14.47 -6.17 -47.31
CA LEU A 8 14.58 -5.55 -45.98
C LEU A 8 13.58 -6.27 -45.07
N ALA A 9 14.08 -7.04 -44.12
CA ALA A 9 13.30 -7.53 -43.01
C ALA A 9 13.09 -6.41 -41.99
N THR A 10 11.91 -5.85 -41.94
CA THR A 10 11.47 -4.96 -40.87
C THR A 10 11.27 -5.78 -39.60
N VAL A 11 12.22 -5.69 -38.65
CA VAL A 11 12.03 -6.21 -37.29
C VAL A 11 11.07 -5.27 -36.57
N MET A 12 9.80 -5.67 -36.49
CA MET A 12 8.87 -5.03 -35.56
C MET A 12 9.28 -5.39 -34.12
N PRO A 13 9.42 -4.42 -33.22
CA PRO A 13 9.59 -4.73 -31.82
C PRO A 13 8.31 -5.40 -31.32
N VAL A 14 8.43 -6.65 -30.88
CA VAL A 14 7.36 -7.33 -30.15
C VAL A 14 7.33 -6.70 -28.76
N PHE A 15 6.42 -5.75 -28.55
CA PHE A 15 6.07 -5.33 -27.21
C PHE A 15 5.33 -6.49 -26.55
N LEU A 16 6.04 -7.29 -25.77
CA LEU A 16 5.45 -8.21 -24.82
C LEU A 16 4.71 -7.36 -23.78
N TYR A 17 3.41 -7.26 -23.91
CA TYR A 17 2.56 -6.87 -22.81
C TYR A 17 2.78 -7.89 -21.70
N ALA A 18 3.46 -7.50 -20.63
CA ALA A 18 3.51 -8.26 -19.39
C ALA A 18 2.10 -8.24 -18.81
N GLY A 19 1.28 -9.20 -19.19
CA GLY A 19 -0.03 -9.43 -18.60
C GLY A 19 0.13 -9.99 -17.17
N ASP A 20 -0.93 -9.93 -16.41
CA ASP A 20 -1.09 -10.28 -14.98
C ASP A 20 -0.38 -11.55 -14.48
N ALA A 21 0.01 -12.46 -15.36
CA ALA A 21 0.77 -13.67 -15.05
C ALA A 21 2.24 -13.42 -14.64
N ALA A 22 2.80 -12.22 -14.91
CA ALA A 22 4.22 -11.94 -14.64
C ALA A 22 4.46 -11.47 -13.19
N ILE A 23 3.46 -10.90 -12.52
CA ILE A 23 3.60 -10.41 -11.13
C ILE A 23 3.50 -11.57 -10.15
N GLY A 24 2.60 -12.53 -10.35
CA GLY A 24 2.35 -13.63 -9.42
C GLY A 24 3.45 -14.69 -9.30
N GLY A 25 4.49 -14.66 -10.14
CA GLY A 25 5.56 -15.65 -10.14
C GLY A 25 6.96 -15.09 -9.83
N ASN A 26 7.14 -13.77 -9.83
CA ASN A 26 8.43 -13.14 -9.59
C ASN A 26 8.36 -12.21 -8.36
N PRO A 27 8.98 -12.56 -7.24
CA PRO A 27 8.92 -11.75 -6.03
C PRO A 27 9.60 -10.36 -6.17
N SER A 28 10.33 -10.12 -7.24
CA SER A 28 10.95 -8.82 -7.55
C SER A 28 10.22 -8.04 -8.64
N ALA A 29 9.00 -8.46 -9.05
CA ALA A 29 8.30 -7.82 -10.15
C ALA A 29 8.04 -6.33 -9.90
N LEU A 30 7.58 -5.96 -8.71
CA LEU A 30 7.36 -4.55 -8.34
C LEU A 30 8.64 -3.72 -8.41
N TRP A 31 9.77 -4.28 -7.98
CA TRP A 31 11.06 -3.61 -8.11
C TRP A 31 11.42 -3.34 -9.57
N TYR A 32 11.26 -4.33 -10.45
CA TYR A 32 11.58 -4.16 -11.86
C TYR A 32 10.66 -3.14 -12.55
N ILE A 33 9.39 -3.07 -12.17
CA ILE A 33 8.47 -2.05 -12.67
C ILE A 33 8.95 -0.66 -12.25
N VAL A 34 9.25 -0.46 -10.97
CA VAL A 34 9.67 0.85 -10.46
C VAL A 34 11.01 1.27 -11.07
N SER A 35 12.03 0.40 -11.01
CA SER A 35 13.39 0.74 -11.47
C SER A 35 13.55 0.74 -12.99
N GLY A 36 12.76 -0.07 -13.70
CA GLY A 36 12.85 -0.23 -15.15
C GLY A 36 11.85 0.56 -15.97
N THR A 37 10.74 1.01 -15.36
CA THR A 37 9.70 1.75 -16.07
C THR A 37 9.36 3.07 -15.38
N CYS A 38 8.91 3.05 -14.12
CA CYS A 38 8.41 4.25 -13.47
C CYS A 38 9.45 5.37 -13.40
N VAL A 39 10.65 5.05 -12.93
CA VAL A 39 11.73 6.03 -12.76
C VAL A 39 12.36 6.45 -14.10
N PRO A 40 12.84 5.53 -14.96
CA PRO A 40 13.50 5.92 -16.21
C PRO A 40 12.58 6.63 -17.20
N GLU A 41 11.31 6.26 -17.22
CA GLU A 41 10.32 6.77 -18.18
C GLU A 41 9.42 7.84 -17.59
N GLN A 42 9.79 8.44 -16.46
CA GLN A 42 9.01 9.49 -15.80
C GLN A 42 8.63 10.59 -16.79
N GLY A 43 7.35 10.97 -16.80
CA GLY A 43 6.80 11.99 -17.70
C GLY A 43 6.41 11.48 -19.08
N THR A 44 6.69 10.24 -19.44
CA THR A 44 6.21 9.63 -20.69
C THR A 44 4.79 9.07 -20.55
N GLN A 45 4.07 8.93 -21.67
CA GLN A 45 2.75 8.28 -21.66
C GLN A 45 2.83 6.79 -21.27
N ALA A 46 3.94 6.12 -21.54
CA ALA A 46 4.15 4.71 -21.18
C ALA A 46 4.22 4.57 -19.66
N ALA A 47 5.01 5.39 -18.98
CA ALA A 47 5.10 5.41 -17.52
C ALA A 47 3.74 5.76 -16.88
N GLN A 48 3.03 6.76 -17.39
CA GLN A 48 1.75 7.22 -16.83
C GLN A 48 0.63 6.16 -16.86
N ARG A 49 0.72 5.15 -17.72
CA ARG A 49 -0.24 4.04 -17.74
C ARG A 49 -0.04 3.07 -16.59
N THR A 50 1.17 2.93 -16.11
CA THR A 50 1.55 1.98 -15.05
C THR A 50 1.74 2.71 -13.72
N CYS A 51 2.43 3.85 -13.76
CA CYS A 51 2.84 4.64 -12.60
C CYS A 51 2.08 5.98 -12.64
N VAL A 52 0.99 6.07 -11.91
CA VAL A 52 0.13 7.26 -11.89
C VAL A 52 0.80 8.46 -11.23
N GLN A 53 1.86 8.21 -10.45
CA GLN A 53 2.73 9.22 -9.86
C GLN A 53 4.13 8.65 -9.68
N VAL A 54 5.14 9.49 -9.89
CA VAL A 54 6.53 9.24 -9.49
C VAL A 54 7.05 10.52 -8.87
N ASP A 55 7.51 10.45 -7.63
CA ASP A 55 8.16 11.57 -6.94
C ASP A 55 9.60 11.21 -6.60
N ILE A 56 10.53 11.87 -7.24
CA ILE A 56 11.98 11.78 -6.98
C ILE A 56 12.58 13.17 -6.71
N SER A 57 11.76 14.13 -6.31
CA SER A 57 12.19 15.51 -6.03
C SER A 57 13.26 15.60 -4.94
N GLN A 58 13.27 14.63 -4.02
CA GLN A 58 14.29 14.49 -2.97
C GLN A 58 15.36 13.43 -3.30
N GLY A 59 15.46 13.02 -4.57
CA GLY A 59 16.37 11.97 -5.04
C GLY A 59 15.79 10.56 -4.94
N LEU A 60 16.47 9.61 -5.61
CA LEU A 60 16.01 8.22 -5.71
C LEU A 60 15.91 7.50 -4.37
N ASP A 61 16.77 7.82 -3.42
CA ASP A 61 16.78 7.16 -2.10
C ASP A 61 15.60 7.57 -1.22
N ARG A 62 14.93 8.67 -1.56
CA ARG A 62 13.82 9.24 -0.79
C ARG A 62 12.52 9.30 -1.58
N GLY A 63 12.56 8.86 -2.83
CA GLY A 63 11.42 8.91 -3.74
C GLY A 63 10.49 7.72 -3.60
N PHE A 64 9.35 7.82 -4.30
CA PHE A 64 8.37 6.76 -4.43
C PHE A 64 7.68 6.80 -5.80
N ALA A 65 7.06 5.68 -6.16
CA ALA A 65 6.11 5.57 -7.26
C ALA A 65 4.77 5.09 -6.74
N VAL A 66 3.68 5.56 -7.37
CA VAL A 66 2.33 5.04 -7.15
C VAL A 66 1.90 4.28 -8.39
N LEU A 67 1.66 2.99 -8.25
CA LEU A 67 1.18 2.10 -9.30
C LEU A 67 -0.32 1.90 -9.16
N LYS A 68 -1.01 1.82 -10.32
CA LYS A 68 -2.34 1.20 -10.37
C LYS A 68 -2.16 -0.32 -10.35
N ASP A 69 -2.81 -1.02 -9.43
CA ASP A 69 -2.87 -2.48 -9.51
C ASP A 69 -3.66 -2.87 -10.77
N ASN A 70 -3.07 -3.74 -11.58
CA ASN A 70 -3.66 -4.18 -12.84
C ASN A 70 -4.43 -5.50 -12.71
N ALA A 71 -4.49 -6.10 -11.51
CA ALA A 71 -5.28 -7.29 -11.28
C ALA A 71 -6.76 -6.99 -11.50
N LYS A 72 -7.44 -7.81 -12.31
CA LYS A 72 -8.88 -7.62 -12.61
C LYS A 72 -9.76 -7.65 -11.35
N ALA A 73 -9.29 -8.34 -10.31
CA ALA A 73 -9.97 -8.44 -9.03
C ALA A 73 -9.73 -7.22 -8.11
N LYS A 74 -8.91 -6.24 -8.55
CA LYS A 74 -8.51 -5.08 -7.74
C LYS A 74 -8.69 -3.77 -8.52
N PRO A 75 -9.93 -3.44 -8.94
CA PRO A 75 -10.18 -2.33 -9.85
C PRO A 75 -9.89 -0.95 -9.27
N PHE A 76 -9.82 -0.81 -7.94
CA PHE A 76 -9.63 0.48 -7.28
C PHE A 76 -8.33 0.58 -6.48
N GLU A 77 -7.60 -0.52 -6.33
CA GLU A 77 -6.35 -0.57 -5.57
C GLU A 77 -5.19 0.13 -6.27
N TYR A 78 -4.39 0.81 -5.45
CA TYR A 78 -3.10 1.39 -5.81
C TYR A 78 -2.03 0.91 -4.85
N LEU A 79 -0.77 0.93 -5.31
CA LEU A 79 0.40 0.57 -4.51
C LEU A 79 1.36 1.74 -4.46
N LEU A 80 1.75 2.18 -3.27
CA LEU A 80 2.89 3.07 -3.11
C LEU A 80 4.15 2.24 -2.88
N ILE A 81 5.20 2.50 -3.67
CA ILE A 81 6.44 1.73 -3.68
C ILE A 81 7.63 2.69 -3.66
N PRO A 82 8.58 2.57 -2.70
CA PRO A 82 9.81 3.35 -2.71
C PRO A 82 10.63 3.14 -3.97
N THR A 83 11.31 4.21 -4.45
CA THR A 83 12.22 4.15 -5.61
C THR A 83 13.57 3.54 -5.27
N ARG A 84 13.89 3.33 -4.00
CA ARG A 84 15.01 2.51 -3.54
C ARG A 84 14.56 1.10 -3.23
N ARG A 85 15.48 0.13 -3.31
CA ARG A 85 15.16 -1.25 -2.96
C ARG A 85 15.07 -1.41 -1.44
N ILE A 86 13.88 -1.77 -0.98
CA ILE A 86 13.53 -2.14 0.40
C ILE A 86 12.74 -3.44 0.28
N ALA A 87 13.21 -4.53 0.91
CA ALA A 87 12.57 -5.84 0.72
C ALA A 87 11.14 -5.88 1.29
N GLY A 88 10.95 -5.37 2.50
CA GLY A 88 9.65 -5.35 3.15
C GLY A 88 9.72 -4.67 4.51
N ILE A 89 8.70 -4.91 5.32
CA ILE A 89 8.50 -4.27 6.63
C ILE A 89 9.64 -4.57 7.64
N GLU A 90 10.41 -5.63 7.42
CA GLU A 90 11.57 -6.01 8.24
C GLU A 90 12.82 -5.15 8.02
N ASP A 91 12.85 -4.33 6.97
CA ASP A 91 14.04 -3.55 6.64
C ASP A 91 14.31 -2.48 7.72
N PRO A 92 15.49 -2.53 8.37
CA PRO A 92 15.79 -1.63 9.48
C PRO A 92 15.85 -0.15 9.07
N ARG A 93 16.04 0.14 7.78
CA ARG A 93 16.02 1.51 7.26
C ARG A 93 14.66 2.19 7.44
N LEU A 94 13.57 1.43 7.52
CA LEU A 94 12.23 1.98 7.76
C LEU A 94 12.09 2.58 9.17
N ALA A 95 12.89 2.11 10.12
CA ALA A 95 12.92 2.65 11.48
C ALA A 95 13.78 3.92 11.61
N ASP A 96 14.62 4.23 10.61
CA ASP A 96 15.47 5.42 10.60
C ASP A 96 14.60 6.69 10.47
N PRO A 97 14.72 7.67 11.38
CA PRO A 97 13.96 8.93 11.29
C PRO A 97 14.20 9.74 10.02
N SER A 98 15.32 9.52 9.34
CA SER A 98 15.62 10.17 8.05
C SER A 98 14.89 9.53 6.85
N THR A 99 14.31 8.35 7.03
CA THR A 99 13.50 7.69 5.99
C THR A 99 12.17 8.43 5.82
N PRO A 100 11.71 8.68 4.57
CA PRO A 100 10.43 9.30 4.32
C PRO A 100 9.28 8.57 5.01
N ASN A 101 8.26 9.30 5.40
CA ASN A 101 7.03 8.72 5.90
C ASN A 101 6.16 8.24 4.73
N TYR A 102 6.46 7.08 4.20
CA TYR A 102 5.72 6.50 3.07
C TYR A 102 4.23 6.27 3.35
N PHE A 103 3.81 6.22 4.62
CA PHE A 103 2.38 6.17 4.96
C PHE A 103 1.68 7.51 4.72
N GLU A 104 2.36 8.64 4.95
CA GLU A 104 1.80 9.95 4.59
C GLU A 104 1.68 10.09 3.06
N ASP A 105 2.75 9.72 2.34
CA ASP A 105 2.74 9.75 0.87
C ASP A 105 1.63 8.85 0.30
N ALA A 106 1.41 7.67 0.89
CA ALA A 106 0.34 6.75 0.51
C ALA A 106 -1.05 7.31 0.84
N TRP A 107 -1.19 7.98 1.99
CA TRP A 107 -2.44 8.64 2.34
C TRP A 107 -2.80 9.75 1.37
N GLU A 108 -1.84 10.55 0.95
CA GLU A 108 -2.05 11.56 -0.08
C GLU A 108 -2.37 10.96 -1.45
N ALA A 109 -1.82 9.77 -1.77
CA ALA A 109 -2.13 9.06 -3.00
C ALA A 109 -3.55 8.45 -3.04
N ARG A 110 -4.31 8.40 -1.93
CA ARG A 110 -5.70 7.92 -1.90
C ARG A 110 -6.63 8.61 -2.89
N ARG A 111 -6.28 9.82 -3.35
CA ARG A 111 -7.02 10.55 -4.38
C ARG A 111 -7.19 9.76 -5.68
N PHE A 112 -6.27 8.84 -5.97
CA PHE A 112 -6.35 8.01 -7.17
C PHE A 112 -7.50 6.99 -7.10
N ILE A 113 -7.88 6.54 -5.89
CA ILE A 113 -9.10 5.73 -5.71
C ILE A 113 -10.29 6.51 -6.27
N GLY A 114 -10.43 7.79 -5.91
CA GLY A 114 -11.48 8.67 -6.40
C GLY A 114 -11.49 8.81 -7.92
N THR A 115 -10.32 8.85 -8.55
CA THR A 115 -10.18 8.87 -10.01
C THR A 115 -10.75 7.59 -10.64
N SER A 116 -10.45 6.41 -10.07
CA SER A 116 -10.98 5.13 -10.56
C SER A 116 -12.47 4.94 -10.25
N LEU A 117 -12.93 5.44 -9.11
CA LEU A 117 -14.34 5.37 -8.69
C LEU A 117 -15.23 6.37 -9.44
N GLY A 118 -14.67 7.46 -9.97
CA GLY A 118 -15.42 8.62 -10.47
C GLY A 118 -16.04 9.47 -9.35
N ALA A 119 -15.70 9.23 -8.10
CA ALA A 119 -16.16 9.99 -6.92
C ALA A 119 -15.16 9.82 -5.78
N ASN A 120 -14.81 10.88 -5.07
CA ASN A 120 -13.91 10.79 -3.93
C ASN A 120 -14.55 10.01 -2.77
N PRO A 121 -13.92 8.95 -2.25
CA PRO A 121 -14.40 8.27 -1.07
C PRO A 121 -14.31 9.21 0.14
N GLN A 122 -15.20 9.04 1.12
CA GLN A 122 -15.10 9.76 2.38
C GLN A 122 -13.81 9.35 3.12
N TRP A 123 -13.37 10.22 4.02
CA TRP A 123 -12.14 10.01 4.78
C TRP A 123 -12.07 8.63 5.44
N ASP A 124 -13.15 8.20 6.07
CA ASP A 124 -13.24 6.95 6.81
C ASP A 124 -13.66 5.73 5.96
N MET A 125 -13.55 5.86 4.62
CA MET A 125 -13.78 4.78 3.66
C MET A 125 -12.47 4.25 3.05
N VAL A 126 -11.32 4.82 3.43
CA VAL A 126 -10.01 4.48 2.87
C VAL A 126 -9.14 3.79 3.91
N ALA A 127 -8.38 2.81 3.47
CA ALA A 127 -7.35 2.14 4.25
C ALA A 127 -6.04 2.03 3.49
N LEU A 128 -4.96 2.02 4.25
CA LEU A 128 -3.61 1.65 3.83
C LEU A 128 -3.24 0.35 4.52
N ALA A 129 -2.56 -0.55 3.83
CA ALA A 129 -2.12 -1.80 4.43
C ALA A 129 -0.74 -2.22 3.93
N ILE A 130 0.03 -2.85 4.81
CA ILE A 130 1.27 -3.54 4.45
C ILE A 130 1.31 -4.91 5.11
N ASN A 131 1.66 -5.92 4.33
CA ASN A 131 1.72 -7.29 4.77
C ASN A 131 3.03 -7.63 5.50
N SER A 132 2.96 -8.63 6.37
CA SER A 132 4.14 -9.25 6.97
C SER A 132 5.04 -9.91 5.93
N MET A 133 6.26 -10.23 6.31
CA MET A 133 7.19 -10.99 5.47
C MET A 133 6.65 -12.39 5.12
N GLN A 134 5.75 -12.96 5.93
CA GLN A 134 5.18 -14.28 5.70
C GLN A 134 4.07 -14.27 4.65
N ASP A 135 3.37 -13.13 4.50
CA ASP A 135 2.16 -13.03 3.68
C ASP A 135 2.35 -12.21 2.41
N ARG A 136 3.47 -11.49 2.27
CA ARG A 136 3.74 -10.74 1.05
C ARG A 136 4.13 -11.66 -0.11
N SER A 137 3.66 -11.33 -1.31
CA SER A 137 4.05 -11.99 -2.56
C SER A 137 5.26 -11.33 -3.25
N GLN A 138 5.64 -10.12 -2.82
CA GLN A 138 6.68 -9.30 -3.45
C GLN A 138 7.78 -8.89 -2.47
N ASP A 139 9.06 -9.05 -2.87
CA ASP A 139 10.24 -8.61 -2.13
C ASP A 139 10.63 -7.17 -2.50
N GLN A 140 9.64 -6.31 -2.51
CA GLN A 140 9.76 -4.85 -2.57
C GLN A 140 8.68 -4.27 -1.67
N PHE A 141 9.09 -3.45 -0.69
CA PHE A 141 8.18 -2.76 0.21
C PHE A 141 7.11 -2.01 -0.60
N HIS A 142 5.87 -2.23 -0.27
CA HIS A 142 4.75 -1.56 -0.89
C HIS A 142 3.61 -1.39 0.12
N ILE A 143 2.89 -0.29 -0.01
CA ILE A 143 1.69 -0.01 0.78
C ILE A 143 0.50 -0.09 -0.16
N HIS A 144 -0.44 -0.97 0.15
CA HIS A 144 -1.73 -1.05 -0.51
C HIS A 144 -2.57 0.15 -0.13
N ILE A 145 -3.24 0.75 -1.10
CA ILE A 145 -4.10 1.93 -0.94
C ILE A 145 -5.45 1.58 -1.55
N ASP A 146 -6.45 1.35 -0.73
CA ASP A 146 -7.77 0.92 -1.21
C ASP A 146 -8.89 1.34 -0.24
N CYS A 147 -10.12 0.95 -0.56
CA CYS A 147 -11.25 1.10 0.33
C CYS A 147 -11.12 0.16 1.54
N VAL A 148 -11.53 0.62 2.71
CA VAL A 148 -11.67 -0.25 3.88
C VAL A 148 -12.90 -1.15 3.72
N ARG A 149 -12.84 -2.38 4.19
CA ARG A 149 -14.02 -3.25 4.28
C ARG A 149 -15.10 -2.61 5.16
N ALA A 150 -16.34 -2.68 4.72
CA ALA A 150 -17.48 -2.03 5.38
C ALA A 150 -17.71 -2.55 6.82
N ASP A 151 -17.51 -3.87 7.04
CA ASP A 151 -17.64 -4.48 8.36
C ASP A 151 -16.50 -4.11 9.30
N VAL A 152 -15.25 -3.98 8.78
CA VAL A 152 -14.09 -3.49 9.55
C VAL A 152 -14.34 -2.04 9.97
N ARG A 153 -14.75 -1.17 9.04
CA ARG A 153 -15.11 0.23 9.33
C ARG A 153 -16.18 0.33 10.41
N THR A 154 -17.24 -0.46 10.30
CA THR A 154 -18.31 -0.50 11.28
C THR A 154 -17.81 -0.91 12.66
N LYS A 155 -17.04 -2.01 12.72
CA LYS A 155 -16.48 -2.52 13.96
C LYS A 155 -15.56 -1.53 14.67
N LEU A 156 -14.73 -0.81 13.92
CA LEU A 156 -13.87 0.25 14.46
C LEU A 156 -14.69 1.40 15.03
N LYS A 157 -15.74 1.86 14.34
CA LYS A 157 -16.64 2.92 14.81
C LYS A 157 -17.40 2.55 16.07
N GLU A 158 -17.92 1.33 16.15
CA GLU A 158 -18.66 0.83 17.32
C GLU A 158 -17.78 0.79 18.58
N ASN A 159 -16.47 0.62 18.41
CA ASN A 159 -15.51 0.53 19.50
C ASN A 159 -14.67 1.82 19.70
N ASP A 160 -14.96 2.91 19.00
CA ASP A 160 -14.18 4.16 19.03
C ASP A 160 -13.86 4.65 20.44
N GLN A 161 -14.82 4.58 21.35
CA GLN A 161 -14.67 5.05 22.72
C GLN A 161 -13.70 4.22 23.56
N THR A 162 -13.34 3.01 23.10
CA THR A 162 -12.36 2.15 23.78
C THR A 162 -10.93 2.45 23.35
N PHE A 163 -10.75 3.17 22.24
CA PHE A 163 -9.44 3.47 21.66
C PHE A 163 -8.92 4.84 22.13
N GLY A 164 -7.62 4.91 22.31
CA GLY A 164 -6.91 6.13 22.68
C GLY A 164 -5.47 6.11 22.22
N ALA A 165 -4.63 6.90 22.88
CA ALA A 165 -3.18 6.94 22.66
C ALA A 165 -2.42 5.75 23.29
N GLN A 166 -3.11 4.66 23.54
CA GLN A 166 -2.56 3.37 23.97
C GLN A 166 -3.12 2.27 23.07
N TRP A 167 -2.31 1.22 22.84
CA TRP A 167 -2.73 0.08 22.05
C TRP A 167 -3.81 -0.72 22.79
N THR A 168 -4.96 -0.94 22.12
CA THR A 168 -6.10 -1.71 22.63
C THR A 168 -6.36 -2.87 21.70
N GLN A 169 -6.57 -4.08 22.20
CA GLN A 169 -6.88 -5.25 21.38
C GLN A 169 -8.32 -5.21 20.89
N LEU A 170 -8.52 -5.55 19.63
CA LEU A 170 -9.82 -5.67 18.98
C LEU A 170 -9.83 -6.90 18.07
N ASP A 171 -10.82 -7.76 18.23
CA ASP A 171 -11.10 -8.84 17.28
C ASP A 171 -11.92 -8.28 16.13
N LEU A 172 -11.34 -8.29 14.93
CA LEU A 172 -12.00 -7.85 13.70
C LEU A 172 -12.80 -8.98 13.06
N PRO A 173 -13.78 -8.67 12.18
CA PRO A 173 -14.53 -9.68 11.43
C PRO A 173 -13.62 -10.62 10.63
N PRO A 174 -14.09 -11.84 10.30
CA PRO A 174 -13.29 -12.84 9.61
C PRO A 174 -12.51 -12.34 8.38
N PRO A 175 -11.29 -12.84 8.17
CA PRO A 175 -10.59 -13.86 8.96
C PRO A 175 -10.17 -13.28 10.31
N ASN A 176 -10.69 -13.86 11.41
CA ASN A 176 -10.65 -13.34 12.79
C ASN A 176 -9.23 -13.17 13.32
N HIS A 177 -8.58 -12.08 12.98
CA HIS A 177 -7.28 -11.73 13.56
C HIS A 177 -7.47 -10.68 14.65
N PRO A 178 -6.82 -10.86 15.83
CA PRO A 178 -6.72 -9.78 16.81
C PRO A 178 -5.77 -8.71 16.29
N TYR A 179 -6.24 -7.47 16.30
CA TYR A 179 -5.42 -6.32 16.00
C TYR A 179 -5.24 -5.46 17.25
N ALA A 180 -4.04 -4.99 17.45
CA ALA A 180 -3.79 -3.86 18.34
C ALA A 180 -4.19 -2.58 17.61
N VAL A 181 -5.10 -1.80 18.17
CA VAL A 181 -5.63 -0.56 17.60
C VAL A 181 -5.15 0.63 18.43
N PHE A 182 -4.68 1.66 17.74
CA PHE A 182 -4.29 2.95 18.31
C PHE A 182 -5.09 4.05 17.62
N ARG A 183 -5.72 4.94 18.39
CA ARG A 183 -6.49 6.06 17.88
C ARG A 183 -5.60 7.29 17.76
N LEU A 184 -5.46 7.84 16.56
CA LEU A 184 -4.71 9.04 16.27
C LEU A 184 -5.67 10.17 15.87
N VAL A 185 -5.66 11.26 16.64
CA VAL A 185 -6.52 12.42 16.41
C VAL A 185 -5.71 13.50 15.69
N GLU A 186 -5.36 13.23 14.45
CA GLU A 186 -4.62 14.10 13.54
C GLU A 186 -5.23 13.95 12.14
N ASP A 187 -5.28 15.02 11.37
CA ASP A 187 -5.80 15.04 9.99
C ASP A 187 -4.72 14.79 8.92
N SER A 188 -3.53 14.42 9.35
CA SER A 188 -2.35 14.09 8.52
C SER A 188 -1.47 13.11 9.27
N LEU A 189 -0.75 12.26 8.53
CA LEU A 189 0.29 11.39 9.09
C LEU A 189 1.68 12.04 9.07
N ALA A 190 1.81 13.30 8.64
CA ALA A 190 3.09 13.97 8.46
C ALA A 190 3.98 13.96 9.73
N ASN A 191 3.35 14.05 10.91
CA ASN A 191 4.05 14.06 12.19
C ASN A 191 4.08 12.68 12.89
N THR A 192 3.32 11.71 12.38
CA THR A 192 3.22 10.38 12.95
C THR A 192 3.50 9.32 11.89
N ASN A 193 4.69 8.72 11.94
CA ASN A 193 5.02 7.59 11.07
C ASN A 193 4.49 6.29 11.70
N PRO A 194 3.48 5.62 11.10
CA PRO A 194 2.89 4.40 11.64
C PRO A 194 3.89 3.27 11.85
N PHE A 195 4.86 3.13 10.96
CA PHE A 195 5.91 2.11 11.10
C PHE A 195 6.74 2.35 12.37
N GLN A 196 7.20 3.59 12.59
CA GLN A 196 7.97 3.94 13.80
C GLN A 196 7.12 3.81 15.06
N LEU A 197 5.86 4.22 15.01
CA LEU A 197 4.94 4.11 16.15
C LEU A 197 4.77 2.64 16.57
N VAL A 198 4.55 1.73 15.61
CA VAL A 198 4.43 0.29 15.88
C VAL A 198 5.74 -0.25 16.43
N SER A 199 6.87 -0.02 15.74
CA SER A 199 8.17 -0.57 16.13
C SER A 199 8.64 -0.12 17.50
N GLN A 200 8.29 1.12 17.90
CA GLN A 200 8.76 1.73 19.17
C GLN A 200 7.78 1.58 20.32
N ARG A 201 6.47 1.51 20.05
CA ARG A 201 5.43 1.63 21.10
C ARG A 201 4.49 0.44 21.21
N LEU A 202 4.47 -0.48 20.21
CA LEU A 202 3.67 -1.69 20.35
C LEU A 202 4.49 -2.78 21.07
N PRO A 203 4.05 -3.27 22.24
CA PRO A 203 4.74 -4.34 22.94
C PRO A 203 4.96 -5.58 22.05
N GLY A 204 6.20 -6.06 21.98
CA GLY A 204 6.56 -7.25 21.18
C GLY A 204 6.75 -7.00 19.68
N ALA A 205 6.65 -5.77 19.18
CA ALA A 205 6.93 -5.43 17.79
C ALA A 205 8.44 -5.20 17.55
N ALA A 206 9.14 -4.55 18.48
CA ALA A 206 10.58 -4.32 18.36
C ALA A 206 11.34 -5.62 18.10
N GLY A 207 12.21 -5.61 17.08
CA GLY A 207 12.97 -6.81 16.67
C GLY A 207 12.14 -7.89 15.93
N HIS A 208 10.83 -7.69 15.75
CA HIS A 208 9.94 -8.62 15.09
C HIS A 208 9.14 -7.98 13.94
N MET A 209 9.58 -6.86 13.41
CA MET A 209 8.84 -6.10 12.40
C MET A 209 8.52 -6.93 11.15
N GLY A 210 9.35 -7.90 10.78
CA GLY A 210 9.06 -8.82 9.67
C GLY A 210 7.80 -9.70 9.88
N LEU A 211 7.38 -9.90 11.13
CA LEU A 211 6.15 -10.63 11.45
C LEU A 211 4.94 -9.70 11.60
N MET A 212 5.15 -8.39 11.51
CA MET A 212 4.06 -7.43 11.70
C MET A 212 3.34 -7.14 10.39
N THR A 213 2.05 -6.96 10.51
CA THR A 213 1.18 -6.31 9.53
C THR A 213 0.75 -4.98 10.11
N ILE A 214 0.75 -3.93 9.31
CA ILE A 214 0.31 -2.60 9.71
C ILE A 214 -0.76 -2.13 8.73
N ALA A 215 -1.87 -1.62 9.27
CA ALA A 215 -2.85 -0.90 8.49
C ALA A 215 -3.17 0.46 9.12
N VAL A 216 -3.57 1.40 8.29
CA VAL A 216 -4.06 2.71 8.68
C VAL A 216 -5.43 2.92 8.06
N VAL A 217 -6.44 3.09 8.87
CA VAL A 217 -7.82 3.33 8.42
C VAL A 217 -8.19 4.76 8.74
N GLY A 218 -8.67 5.52 7.76
CA GLY A 218 -9.23 6.84 8.01
C GLY A 218 -10.39 6.77 9.00
N ALA A 219 -10.50 7.76 9.87
CA ALA A 219 -11.54 7.86 10.88
C ALA A 219 -12.20 9.24 10.85
N THR A 220 -13.52 9.29 10.92
CA THR A 220 -14.27 10.51 11.26
C THR A 220 -14.94 10.26 12.59
N PHE A 221 -14.47 10.96 13.62
CA PHE A 221 -14.89 10.77 15.00
C PHE A 221 -16.26 11.40 15.28
N PRO A 222 -16.96 11.04 16.38
CA PRO A 222 -18.29 11.55 16.69
C PRO A 222 -18.40 13.08 16.79
N ASN A 223 -17.30 13.77 17.09
CA ASN A 223 -17.24 15.25 17.11
C ASN A 223 -17.03 15.88 15.72
N GLY A 224 -17.02 15.07 14.65
CA GLY A 224 -16.79 15.50 13.27
C GLY A 224 -15.32 15.70 12.91
N GLN A 225 -14.38 15.48 13.83
CA GLN A 225 -12.95 15.58 13.58
C GLN A 225 -12.44 14.35 12.82
N ASN A 226 -11.60 14.57 11.82
CA ASN A 226 -10.89 13.49 11.14
C ASN A 226 -9.69 13.01 11.95
N GLY A 227 -9.30 11.79 11.68
CA GLY A 227 -8.11 11.15 12.24
C GLY A 227 -7.92 9.76 11.65
N PHE A 228 -7.27 8.89 12.42
CA PHE A 228 -6.93 7.54 11.97
C PHE A 228 -7.08 6.52 13.09
N TYR A 229 -7.41 5.29 12.70
CA TYR A 229 -7.11 4.10 13.47
C TYR A 229 -5.86 3.44 12.86
N LEU A 230 -4.81 3.30 13.67
CA LEU A 230 -3.64 2.50 13.31
C LEU A 230 -3.85 1.10 13.88
N LEU A 231 -3.73 0.10 13.00
CA LEU A 231 -3.91 -1.29 13.35
C LEU A 231 -2.62 -2.05 13.12
N ALA A 232 -2.26 -2.91 14.06
CA ALA A 232 -1.12 -3.80 13.89
C ALA A 232 -1.46 -5.19 14.41
N SER A 233 -1.07 -6.21 13.66
CA SER A 233 -1.15 -7.61 14.06
C SER A 233 0.18 -8.30 13.85
N LYS A 234 0.43 -9.37 14.60
CA LYS A 234 1.67 -10.14 14.51
C LYS A 234 1.36 -11.56 14.05
N ALA A 235 1.93 -11.95 12.91
CA ALA A 235 1.86 -13.30 12.41
C ALA A 235 2.50 -14.30 13.39
N SER A 236 1.95 -15.51 13.46
CA SER A 236 2.43 -16.64 14.26
C SER A 236 2.35 -17.92 13.44
N SER A 237 2.83 -19.02 13.97
CA SER A 237 2.72 -20.33 13.32
C SER A 237 1.29 -20.83 13.14
N SER A 238 0.31 -20.21 13.80
CA SER A 238 -1.11 -20.60 13.76
C SER A 238 -2.03 -19.50 13.24
N MET A 239 -1.47 -18.35 12.87
CA MET A 239 -2.24 -17.18 12.44
C MET A 239 -1.42 -16.33 11.49
N ASP A 240 -1.93 -16.18 10.29
CA ASP A 240 -1.40 -15.23 9.32
C ASP A 240 -1.84 -13.81 9.70
N ALA A 241 -1.03 -12.82 9.42
CA ALA A 241 -1.36 -11.42 9.63
C ALA A 241 -1.28 -10.71 8.27
N HIS A 242 -2.39 -10.76 7.56
CA HIS A 242 -2.52 -10.26 6.18
C HIS A 242 -3.29 -8.93 6.17
N GLY A 243 -2.61 -7.85 5.81
CA GLY A 243 -3.20 -6.50 5.87
C GLY A 243 -4.29 -6.28 4.82
N GLU A 244 -4.20 -6.97 3.70
CA GLU A 244 -5.22 -6.92 2.65
C GLU A 244 -6.58 -7.50 3.11
N ASP A 245 -6.63 -8.27 4.19
CA ASP A 245 -7.89 -8.72 4.79
C ASP A 245 -8.75 -7.57 5.33
N LEU A 246 -8.19 -6.39 5.49
CA LEU A 246 -8.88 -5.19 5.98
C LEU A 246 -9.40 -4.29 4.87
N ILE A 247 -9.01 -4.55 3.61
CA ILE A 247 -9.39 -3.75 2.45
C ILE A 247 -10.41 -4.47 1.57
N ASP A 248 -11.16 -3.71 0.79
CA ASP A 248 -12.20 -4.19 -0.12
C ASP A 248 -11.93 -3.69 -1.53
N PRO A 249 -11.36 -4.54 -2.40
CA PRO A 249 -11.02 -4.15 -3.77
C PRO A 249 -12.22 -3.69 -4.61
N ASP A 250 -13.44 -4.10 -4.25
CA ASP A 250 -14.67 -3.70 -4.93
C ASP A 250 -15.28 -2.41 -4.38
N CYS A 251 -14.71 -1.87 -3.30
CA CYS A 251 -15.15 -0.64 -2.65
C CYS A 251 -16.65 -0.60 -2.27
N HIS A 252 -17.22 -1.71 -1.78
CA HIS A 252 -18.63 -1.76 -1.37
C HIS A 252 -19.00 -0.72 -0.29
N VAL A 253 -18.00 -0.27 0.47
CA VAL A 253 -18.19 0.76 1.52
C VAL A 253 -18.72 2.08 0.98
N VAL A 254 -18.58 2.38 -0.31
CA VAL A 254 -19.10 3.59 -0.95
C VAL A 254 -20.54 3.45 -1.45
N GLY A 255 -21.21 2.31 -1.17
CA GLY A 255 -22.64 2.13 -1.47
C GLY A 255 -22.97 1.91 -2.94
N ARG A 256 -22.09 1.25 -3.67
CA ARG A 256 -22.30 0.83 -5.07
C ARG A 256 -22.94 -0.53 -5.18
#